data_cfa2c492c16d8a1b31b351963b00e865
#
_entry.id   cfa2c492c16d8a1b31b351963b00e865
#
_cell.length_a   1.000
_cell.length_b   1.000
_cell.length_c   1.000
_cell.angle_alpha   90.00
_cell.angle_beta   90.00
_cell.angle_gamma   90.00
#
_symmetry.space_group_name_H-M   'P 1'
#
loop_
_entity.id
_entity.type
_entity.pdbx_description
1 polymer ?
#
loop_
_entity_poly.entity_id
_entity_poly.type
_entity_poly.pdbx_seq_one_letter_code
_entity_poly.pdbx_strand_id
1 'polypeptide(L)'
;MSKFQVVEHPLIQHKLSILRRKEASTKEFRELVDEIGMLMAYEVSRDLPLEDVEIETPVQKTTVKQIAGKKLAIVPILRAGIGMVDGILKLIPAARVGHIGMYRDEETLKPVEYLVKLPADIADRQIFLVDPMLATGGSAILAVDSLKKRNAKAENIKFVCLVAAPEGVKALQEAHPDIEIYTAALDEKLNEHGYIVPGLGDAGDRLFGTKSVSYTHLTLPTILLV
;
A
#
# COMPACT_ATOMS: atom_id res chain seq x y z
N MET A 1 18.42 6.94 10.51
CA MET A 1 17.70 7.67 9.45
C MET A 1 16.73 6.70 8.81
N SER A 2 15.48 7.06 8.69
CA SER A 2 14.47 6.25 8.00
C SER A 2 14.95 5.94 6.58
N LYS A 3 14.87 4.67 6.18
CA LYS A 3 15.23 4.25 4.82
C LYS A 3 14.05 4.63 3.91
N PHE A 4 14.29 5.48 2.93
CA PHE A 4 13.36 5.77 1.84
C PHE A 4 13.88 5.17 0.55
N GLN A 5 13.04 4.41 -0.14
CA GLN A 5 13.42 3.76 -1.39
C GLN A 5 12.32 3.87 -2.44
N VAL A 6 12.67 4.34 -3.61
CA VAL A 6 11.86 4.21 -4.82
C VAL A 6 12.20 2.89 -5.49
N VAL A 7 11.20 2.08 -5.77
CA VAL A 7 11.37 0.77 -6.42
C VAL A 7 11.31 0.94 -7.94
N GLU A 8 12.48 1.05 -8.53
CA GLU A 8 12.64 1.24 -9.97
C GLU A 8 12.70 -0.11 -10.72
N HIS A 9 11.54 -0.76 -10.85
CA HIS A 9 11.43 -2.00 -11.61
C HIS A 9 10.63 -1.77 -12.91
N PRO A 10 11.12 -2.20 -14.11
CA PRO A 10 10.44 -1.93 -15.38
C PRO A 10 8.98 -2.35 -15.44
N LEU A 11 8.60 -3.50 -14.89
CA LEU A 11 7.21 -3.96 -14.85
C LEU A 11 6.34 -3.06 -13.96
N ILE A 12 6.88 -2.61 -12.82
CA ILE A 12 6.16 -1.68 -11.93
C ILE A 12 5.92 -0.36 -12.65
N GLN A 13 6.96 0.21 -13.28
CA GLN A 13 6.87 1.47 -14.01
C GLN A 13 5.89 1.38 -15.19
N HIS A 14 5.93 0.27 -15.94
CA HIS A 14 4.99 0.03 -17.02
C HIS A 14 3.53 0.01 -16.53
N LYS A 15 3.24 -0.78 -15.48
CA LYS A 15 1.89 -0.87 -14.90
C LYS A 15 1.44 0.45 -14.30
N LEU A 16 2.34 1.16 -13.62
CA LEU A 16 2.07 2.47 -13.06
C LEU A 16 1.73 3.50 -14.15
N SER A 17 2.39 3.45 -15.31
CA SER A 17 2.08 4.34 -16.44
C SER A 17 0.65 4.16 -16.97
N ILE A 18 0.13 2.93 -16.93
CA ILE A 18 -1.26 2.63 -17.31
C ILE A 18 -2.23 3.05 -16.20
N LEU A 19 -1.89 2.72 -14.94
CA LEU A 19 -2.68 3.08 -13.76
C LEU A 19 -2.97 4.60 -13.66
N ARG A 20 -2.00 5.43 -14.05
CA ARG A 20 -2.11 6.90 -14.01
C ARG A 20 -3.11 7.46 -15.02
N ARG A 21 -3.44 6.74 -16.08
CA ARG A 21 -4.32 7.23 -17.15
C ARG A 21 -5.71 7.54 -16.61
N LYS A 22 -6.26 8.70 -16.98
CA LYS A 22 -7.61 9.11 -16.58
C LYS A 22 -8.71 8.20 -17.17
N GLU A 23 -8.43 7.56 -18.32
CA GLU A 23 -9.34 6.66 -19.01
C GLU A 23 -9.39 5.26 -18.41
N ALA A 24 -8.44 4.89 -17.54
CA ALA A 24 -8.42 3.57 -16.91
C ALA A 24 -9.72 3.34 -16.13
N SER A 25 -10.43 2.28 -16.48
CA SER A 25 -11.67 1.90 -15.83
C SER A 25 -11.44 1.49 -14.37
N THR A 26 -12.49 1.51 -13.54
CA THR A 26 -12.41 1.02 -12.15
C THR A 26 -11.91 -0.43 -12.08
N LYS A 27 -12.30 -1.27 -13.05
CA LYS A 27 -11.82 -2.66 -13.12
C LYS A 27 -10.31 -2.70 -13.37
N GLU A 28 -9.85 -2.04 -14.42
CA GLU A 28 -8.44 -1.98 -14.79
C GLU A 28 -7.59 -1.36 -13.68
N PHE A 29 -8.09 -0.30 -13.04
CA PHE A 29 -7.41 0.34 -11.92
C PHE A 29 -7.21 -0.63 -10.75
N ARG A 30 -8.23 -1.42 -10.36
CA ARG A 30 -8.14 -2.45 -9.31
C ARG A 30 -7.12 -3.53 -9.65
N GLU A 31 -7.18 -4.06 -10.88
CA GLU A 31 -6.25 -5.08 -11.35
C GLU A 31 -4.81 -4.59 -11.30
N LEU A 32 -4.56 -3.36 -11.74
CA LEU A 32 -3.21 -2.77 -11.71
C LEU A 32 -2.71 -2.48 -10.30
N VAL A 33 -3.58 -1.99 -9.39
CA VAL A 33 -3.21 -1.78 -7.97
C VAL A 33 -2.84 -3.10 -7.30
N ASP A 34 -3.59 -4.16 -7.56
CA ASP A 34 -3.33 -5.53 -7.06
C ASP A 34 -1.97 -6.05 -7.58
N GLU A 35 -1.74 -5.96 -8.88
CA GLU A 35 -0.51 -6.41 -9.52
C GLU A 35 0.73 -5.63 -9.08
N ILE A 36 0.64 -4.30 -8.99
CA ILE A 36 1.75 -3.48 -8.50
C ILE A 36 1.98 -3.77 -7.01
N GLY A 37 0.92 -3.91 -6.22
CA GLY A 37 0.99 -4.31 -4.81
C GLY A 37 1.77 -5.61 -4.61
N MET A 38 1.51 -6.62 -5.44
CA MET A 38 2.24 -7.88 -5.44
C MET A 38 3.73 -7.69 -5.78
N LEU A 39 4.04 -6.93 -6.84
CA LEU A 39 5.43 -6.68 -7.25
C LEU A 39 6.20 -5.86 -6.20
N MET A 40 5.55 -4.87 -5.61
CA MET A 40 6.11 -4.09 -4.50
C MET A 40 6.42 -4.98 -3.30
N ALA A 41 5.51 -5.89 -2.94
CA ALA A 41 5.73 -6.81 -1.82
C ALA A 41 6.91 -7.75 -2.09
N TYR A 42 7.12 -8.20 -3.33
CA TYR A 42 8.30 -8.99 -3.70
C TYR A 42 9.60 -8.22 -3.44
N GLU A 43 9.67 -6.96 -3.87
CA GLU A 43 10.86 -6.13 -3.64
C GLU A 43 11.07 -5.79 -2.16
N VAL A 44 10.01 -5.44 -1.45
CA VAL A 44 10.05 -5.04 -0.05
C VAL A 44 10.35 -6.21 0.90
N SER A 45 10.14 -7.44 0.44
CA SER A 45 10.42 -8.66 1.22
C SER A 45 11.84 -9.21 1.11
N ARG A 46 12.76 -8.55 0.37
CA ARG A 46 14.13 -9.04 0.11
C ARG A 46 14.97 -9.29 1.35
N ASP A 47 14.72 -8.58 2.42
CA ASP A 47 15.47 -8.62 3.68
C ASP A 47 14.75 -9.38 4.80
N LEU A 48 13.68 -10.12 4.47
CA LEU A 48 13.03 -10.98 5.46
C LEU A 48 14.03 -12.00 6.02
N PRO A 49 14.12 -12.15 7.34
CA PRO A 49 15.05 -13.07 7.95
C PRO A 49 14.72 -14.52 7.59
N LEU A 50 15.75 -15.31 7.38
CA LEU A 50 15.65 -16.74 7.10
C LEU A 50 16.25 -17.54 8.24
N GLU A 51 15.67 -18.72 8.51
CA GLU A 51 16.19 -19.71 9.45
C GLU A 51 16.40 -21.05 8.75
N ASP A 52 17.29 -21.87 9.33
CA ASP A 52 17.55 -23.20 8.86
C ASP A 52 16.53 -24.18 9.45
N VAL A 53 15.85 -24.95 8.58
CA VAL A 53 14.85 -25.94 8.96
C VAL A 53 15.19 -27.28 8.32
N GLU A 54 15.22 -28.34 9.17
CA GLU A 54 15.37 -29.71 8.68
C GLU A 54 14.06 -30.17 8.04
N ILE A 55 14.17 -30.67 6.82
CA ILE A 55 13.05 -31.26 6.09
C ILE A 55 13.46 -32.63 5.53
N GLU A 56 12.46 -33.40 5.11
CA GLU A 56 12.66 -34.62 4.35
C GLU A 56 12.08 -34.44 2.96
N THR A 57 12.92 -34.59 1.95
CA THR A 57 12.50 -34.63 0.53
C THR A 57 12.16 -36.06 0.17
N PRO A 58 11.54 -36.32 -0.99
CA PRO A 58 11.31 -37.67 -1.45
C PRO A 58 12.60 -38.51 -1.61
N VAL A 59 13.78 -37.89 -1.57
CA VAL A 59 15.07 -38.54 -1.78
C VAL A 59 15.85 -38.68 -0.49
N GLN A 60 15.93 -37.61 0.33
CA GLN A 60 16.74 -37.61 1.55
C GLN A 60 16.37 -36.48 2.52
N LYS A 61 16.83 -36.60 3.78
CA LYS A 61 16.81 -35.52 4.75
C LYS A 61 17.80 -34.42 4.35
N THR A 62 17.40 -33.16 4.53
CA THR A 62 18.25 -31.99 4.22
C THR A 62 17.82 -30.79 5.04
N THR A 63 18.70 -29.76 5.08
CA THR A 63 18.42 -28.46 5.70
C THR A 63 18.13 -27.42 4.62
N VAL A 64 17.05 -26.66 4.79
CA VAL A 64 16.61 -25.60 3.86
C VAL A 64 16.35 -24.29 4.60
N LYS A 65 16.38 -23.18 3.85
CA LYS A 65 16.04 -21.87 4.36
C LYS A 65 14.53 -21.64 4.31
N GLN A 66 13.95 -21.21 5.42
CA GLN A 66 12.56 -20.73 5.49
C GLN A 66 12.51 -19.36 6.14
N ILE A 67 11.44 -18.60 5.89
CA ILE A 67 11.24 -17.30 6.55
C ILE A 67 11.15 -17.54 8.05
N ALA A 68 12.04 -16.87 8.80
CA ALA A 68 12.17 -17.01 10.23
C ALA A 68 10.99 -16.40 11.01
N GLY A 69 10.72 -16.97 12.18
CA GLY A 69 9.79 -16.43 13.15
C GLY A 69 8.33 -16.32 12.70
N LYS A 70 7.61 -15.37 13.30
CA LYS A 70 6.22 -15.09 12.90
C LYS A 70 6.21 -14.34 11.59
N LYS A 71 5.42 -14.86 10.66
CA LYS A 71 5.30 -14.33 9.29
C LYS A 71 4.66 -12.95 9.26
N LEU A 72 4.65 -12.36 8.08
CA LEU A 72 4.18 -11.02 7.78
C LEU A 72 2.75 -10.73 8.28
N ALA A 73 2.50 -9.48 8.65
CA ALA A 73 1.18 -8.88 8.72
C ALA A 73 1.05 -7.79 7.66
N ILE A 74 -0.07 -7.79 6.95
CA ILE A 74 -0.46 -6.73 5.99
C ILE A 74 -1.49 -5.86 6.70
N VAL A 75 -1.25 -4.56 6.76
CA VAL A 75 -2.15 -3.62 7.41
C VAL A 75 -2.50 -2.50 6.43
N PRO A 76 -3.62 -2.62 5.69
CA PRO A 76 -4.09 -1.54 4.85
C PRO A 76 -4.64 -0.39 5.67
N ILE A 77 -4.34 0.84 5.24
CA ILE A 77 -5.05 2.03 5.67
C ILE A 77 -6.34 2.12 4.86
N LEU A 78 -7.47 1.94 5.54
CA LEU A 78 -8.76 1.97 4.89
C LEU A 78 -9.13 3.40 4.44
N ARG A 79 -9.77 3.55 3.29
CA ARG A 79 -10.32 2.50 2.42
C ARG A 79 -9.35 2.04 1.33
N ALA A 80 -8.54 2.95 0.76
CA ALA A 80 -7.78 2.72 -0.47
C ALA A 80 -6.72 1.60 -0.34
N GLY A 81 -6.09 1.46 0.82
CA GLY A 81 -5.06 0.44 1.06
C GLY A 81 -5.54 -1.00 0.85
N ILE A 82 -6.86 -1.25 0.95
CA ILE A 82 -7.40 -2.60 0.75
C ILE A 82 -7.16 -3.13 -0.67
N GLY A 83 -7.06 -2.22 -1.66
CA GLY A 83 -6.80 -2.61 -3.05
C GLY A 83 -5.43 -3.27 -3.28
N MET A 84 -4.50 -3.14 -2.34
CA MET A 84 -3.16 -3.76 -2.43
C MET A 84 -3.09 -5.13 -1.75
N VAL A 85 -4.09 -5.48 -0.93
CA VAL A 85 -4.02 -6.64 -0.02
C VAL A 85 -4.00 -7.97 -0.77
N ASP A 86 -4.90 -8.14 -1.73
CA ASP A 86 -5.06 -9.40 -2.44
C ASP A 86 -3.80 -9.77 -3.25
N GLY A 87 -3.18 -8.79 -3.91
CA GLY A 87 -1.91 -9.00 -4.62
C GLY A 87 -0.78 -9.46 -3.69
N ILE A 88 -0.67 -8.86 -2.52
CA ILE A 88 0.33 -9.25 -1.52
C ILE A 88 0.02 -10.67 -0.97
N LEU A 89 -1.25 -10.99 -0.71
CA LEU A 89 -1.66 -12.31 -0.25
C LEU A 89 -1.42 -13.42 -1.28
N LYS A 90 -1.53 -13.13 -2.58
CA LYS A 90 -1.15 -14.08 -3.63
C LYS A 90 0.32 -14.48 -3.53
N LEU A 91 1.19 -13.52 -3.16
CA LEU A 91 2.62 -13.77 -2.99
C LEU A 91 2.93 -14.40 -1.63
N ILE A 92 2.28 -13.96 -0.55
CA ILE A 92 2.53 -14.40 0.82
C ILE A 92 1.22 -14.87 1.47
N PRO A 93 0.69 -16.05 1.09
CA PRO A 93 -0.65 -16.51 1.53
C PRO A 93 -0.78 -16.71 3.04
N ALA A 94 0.32 -16.90 3.75
CA ALA A 94 0.35 -17.07 5.20
C ALA A 94 0.39 -15.75 6.00
N ALA A 95 0.40 -14.60 5.31
CA ALA A 95 0.35 -13.30 5.97
C ALA A 95 -0.99 -13.13 6.72
N ARG A 96 -0.92 -12.47 7.88
CA ARG A 96 -2.12 -12.04 8.61
C ARG A 96 -2.55 -10.67 8.10
N VAL A 97 -3.86 -10.42 8.08
CA VAL A 97 -4.38 -9.11 7.68
C VAL A 97 -4.97 -8.41 8.90
N GLY A 98 -4.49 -7.19 9.15
CA GLY A 98 -5.11 -6.25 10.07
C GLY A 98 -5.74 -5.09 9.29
N HIS A 99 -6.48 -4.22 9.95
CA HIS A 99 -7.08 -3.06 9.32
C HIS A 99 -6.97 -1.84 10.22
N ILE A 100 -6.57 -0.70 9.64
CA ILE A 100 -6.62 0.60 10.30
C ILE A 100 -7.49 1.50 9.44
N GLY A 101 -8.61 1.97 10.02
CA GLY A 101 -9.53 2.88 9.36
C GLY A 101 -9.28 4.31 9.84
N MET A 102 -9.06 5.20 8.88
CA MET A 102 -8.86 6.62 9.09
C MET A 102 -9.87 7.40 8.25
N TYR A 103 -10.41 8.49 8.76
CA TYR A 103 -11.09 9.49 7.96
C TYR A 103 -10.53 10.87 8.27
N ARG A 104 -10.71 11.81 7.37
CA ARG A 104 -10.35 13.20 7.61
C ARG A 104 -11.57 13.89 8.20
N ASP A 105 -11.41 14.43 9.39
CA ASP A 105 -12.43 15.26 10.02
C ASP A 105 -12.72 16.51 9.17
N GLU A 106 -13.98 16.79 8.88
CA GLU A 106 -14.38 17.85 7.95
C GLU A 106 -14.11 19.25 8.50
N GLU A 107 -14.15 19.44 9.83
CA GLU A 107 -13.93 20.73 10.46
C GLU A 107 -12.45 21.01 10.72
N THR A 108 -11.73 20.02 11.28
CA THR A 108 -10.34 20.19 11.68
C THR A 108 -9.35 19.80 10.59
N LEU A 109 -9.79 19.14 9.53
CA LEU A 109 -9.01 18.51 8.46
C LEU A 109 -7.95 17.53 8.97
N LYS A 110 -8.01 17.14 10.24
CA LYS A 110 -7.09 16.16 10.83
C LYS A 110 -7.57 14.75 10.57
N PRO A 111 -6.67 13.80 10.37
CA PRO A 111 -7.04 12.39 10.26
C PRO A 111 -7.44 11.86 11.64
N VAL A 112 -8.53 11.10 11.69
CA VAL A 112 -9.12 10.49 12.90
C VAL A 112 -9.23 8.99 12.70
N GLU A 113 -8.79 8.22 13.72
CA GLU A 113 -8.92 6.76 13.76
C GLU A 113 -10.35 6.37 14.12
N TYR A 114 -11.02 5.56 13.28
CA TYR A 114 -12.35 5.03 13.57
C TYR A 114 -12.39 3.51 13.69
N LEU A 115 -11.38 2.82 13.21
CA LEU A 115 -11.29 1.36 13.26
C LEU A 115 -9.85 0.91 13.41
N VAL A 116 -9.59 0.04 14.38
CA VAL A 116 -8.34 -0.73 14.44
C VAL A 116 -8.64 -2.18 14.79
N LYS A 117 -8.35 -3.07 13.85
CA LYS A 117 -8.42 -4.53 14.03
C LYS A 117 -7.10 -5.12 13.57
N LEU A 118 -6.28 -5.58 14.51
CA LEU A 118 -4.96 -6.13 14.23
C LEU A 118 -4.84 -7.55 14.77
N PRO A 119 -3.95 -8.38 14.20
CA PRO A 119 -3.58 -9.66 14.81
C PRO A 119 -3.11 -9.47 16.26
N ALA A 120 -3.50 -10.37 17.16
CA ALA A 120 -3.13 -10.27 18.58
C ALA A 120 -1.62 -10.28 18.81
N ASP A 121 -0.87 -10.87 17.89
CA ASP A 121 0.58 -10.99 17.93
C ASP A 121 1.30 -10.00 16.99
N ILE A 122 0.68 -8.84 16.74
CA ILE A 122 1.21 -7.82 15.81
C ILE A 122 2.59 -7.32 16.22
N ALA A 123 2.89 -7.28 17.52
CA ALA A 123 4.17 -6.85 18.08
C ALA A 123 5.38 -7.69 17.61
N ASP A 124 5.13 -8.97 17.26
CA ASP A 124 6.17 -9.92 16.87
C ASP A 124 6.28 -10.12 15.36
N ARG A 125 5.49 -9.39 14.57
CA ARG A 125 5.42 -9.57 13.12
C ARG A 125 6.20 -8.52 12.35
N GLN A 126 6.68 -8.91 11.17
CA GLN A 126 7.02 -7.94 10.13
C GLN A 126 5.71 -7.33 9.61
N ILE A 127 5.65 -6.02 9.42
CA ILE A 127 4.40 -5.31 9.09
C ILE A 127 4.58 -4.55 7.78
N PHE A 128 3.76 -4.88 6.79
CA PHE A 128 3.57 -4.06 5.61
C PHE A 128 2.32 -3.18 5.83
N LEU A 129 2.56 -1.92 6.18
CA LEU A 129 1.54 -0.89 6.27
C LEU A 129 1.34 -0.33 4.86
N VAL A 130 0.15 -0.54 4.27
CA VAL A 130 -0.06 -0.26 2.84
C VAL A 130 -1.14 0.79 2.61
N ASP A 131 -0.84 1.73 1.73
CA ASP A 131 -1.76 2.73 1.20
C ASP A 131 -1.31 3.09 -0.23
N PRO A 132 -2.16 3.17 -1.23
CA PRO A 132 -1.76 3.57 -2.59
C PRO A 132 -1.04 4.91 -2.67
N MET A 133 -1.28 5.84 -1.76
CA MET A 133 -0.75 7.20 -1.84
C MET A 133 -0.14 7.68 -0.53
N LEU A 134 1.03 8.33 -0.62
CA LEU A 134 1.63 9.09 0.47
C LEU A 134 1.63 10.59 0.06
N ALA A 135 0.50 11.27 0.30
CA ALA A 135 0.33 12.67 -0.07
C ALA A 135 0.87 13.62 1.03
N THR A 136 0.07 13.96 2.03
CA THR A 136 0.49 14.83 3.15
C THR A 136 1.17 14.07 4.29
N GLY A 137 1.08 12.74 4.32
CA GLY A 137 1.64 11.90 5.37
C GLY A 137 0.74 11.70 6.60
N GLY A 138 -0.29 12.50 6.80
CA GLY A 138 -1.08 12.48 8.03
C GLY A 138 -1.69 11.13 8.39
N SER A 139 -2.32 10.43 7.43
CA SER A 139 -2.89 9.09 7.67
C SER A 139 -1.82 8.05 7.97
N ALA A 140 -0.68 8.10 7.25
CA ALA A 140 0.44 7.19 7.47
C ALA A 140 1.05 7.38 8.87
N ILE A 141 1.26 8.63 9.31
CA ILE A 141 1.79 8.97 10.64
C ILE A 141 0.89 8.37 11.72
N LEU A 142 -0.42 8.66 11.68
CA LEU A 142 -1.35 8.14 12.68
C LEU A 142 -1.46 6.60 12.66
N ALA A 143 -1.36 5.98 11.47
CA ALA A 143 -1.38 4.52 11.37
C ALA A 143 -0.14 3.91 12.02
N VAL A 144 1.04 4.51 11.85
CA VAL A 144 2.27 4.09 12.54
C VAL A 144 2.15 4.31 14.05
N ASP A 145 1.62 5.46 14.49
CA ASP A 145 1.33 5.70 15.91
C ASP A 145 0.42 4.62 16.50
N SER A 146 -0.63 4.26 15.76
CA SER A 146 -1.59 3.23 16.16
C SER A 146 -0.95 1.85 16.30
N LEU A 147 -0.01 1.50 15.42
CA LEU A 147 0.77 0.28 15.50
C LEU A 147 1.74 0.30 16.70
N LYS A 148 2.48 1.39 16.89
CA LYS A 148 3.41 1.57 18.02
C LYS A 148 2.69 1.54 19.37
N LYS A 149 1.51 2.13 19.50
CA LYS A 149 0.65 2.03 20.70
C LYS A 149 0.26 0.60 21.05
N ARG A 150 0.34 -0.32 20.10
CA ARG A 150 0.06 -1.76 20.24
C ARG A 150 1.32 -2.60 20.26
N ASN A 151 2.45 -1.97 20.66
CA ASN A 151 3.77 -2.57 20.83
C ASN A 151 4.40 -3.12 19.54
N ALA A 152 3.92 -2.72 18.35
CA ALA A 152 4.62 -3.02 17.12
C ALA A 152 5.99 -2.32 17.13
N LYS A 153 7.04 -3.07 16.82
CA LYS A 153 8.39 -2.54 16.76
C LYS A 153 8.57 -1.73 15.48
N ALA A 154 9.11 -0.53 15.60
CA ALA A 154 9.30 0.37 14.47
C ALA A 154 10.16 -0.24 13.36
N GLU A 155 11.23 -0.93 13.74
CA GLU A 155 12.14 -1.62 12.81
C GLU A 155 11.45 -2.72 11.98
N ASN A 156 10.28 -3.18 12.41
CA ASN A 156 9.47 -4.18 11.70
C ASN A 156 8.40 -3.55 10.82
N ILE A 157 8.26 -2.22 10.80
CA ILE A 157 7.23 -1.53 10.03
C ILE A 157 7.83 -1.01 8.72
N LYS A 158 7.26 -1.46 7.61
CA LYS A 158 7.53 -0.96 6.27
C LYS A 158 6.27 -0.34 5.71
N PHE A 159 6.31 0.98 5.48
CA PHE A 159 5.24 1.67 4.77
C PHE A 159 5.43 1.49 3.26
N VAL A 160 4.40 1.03 2.56
CA VAL A 160 4.46 0.73 1.13
C VAL A 160 3.34 1.46 0.39
N CYS A 161 3.70 2.26 -0.60
CA CYS A 161 2.73 2.97 -1.44
C CYS A 161 3.08 2.89 -2.93
N LEU A 162 2.14 3.27 -3.79
CA LEU A 162 2.35 3.28 -5.24
C LEU A 162 2.93 4.62 -5.69
N VAL A 163 2.42 5.73 -5.16
CA VAL A 163 2.93 7.08 -5.43
C VAL A 163 3.09 7.87 -4.15
N ALA A 164 4.14 8.66 -4.08
CA ALA A 164 4.44 9.53 -2.95
C ALA A 164 4.73 10.96 -3.41
N ALA A 165 4.40 11.95 -2.58
CA ALA A 165 4.89 13.31 -2.71
C ALA A 165 6.06 13.55 -1.74
N PRO A 166 7.05 14.39 -2.10
CA PRO A 166 8.17 14.74 -1.22
C PRO A 166 7.73 15.25 0.16
N GLU A 167 6.64 16.01 0.20
CA GLU A 167 6.08 16.57 1.44
C GLU A 167 5.61 15.45 2.39
N GLY A 168 4.93 14.43 1.85
CA GLY A 168 4.45 13.29 2.63
C GLY A 168 5.59 12.40 3.12
N VAL A 169 6.58 12.15 2.27
CA VAL A 169 7.78 11.40 2.64
C VAL A 169 8.50 12.11 3.78
N LYS A 170 8.75 13.41 3.64
CA LYS A 170 9.40 14.23 4.66
C LYS A 170 8.63 14.21 5.99
N ALA A 171 7.32 14.45 5.95
CA ALA A 171 6.49 14.43 7.14
C ALA A 171 6.52 13.08 7.87
N LEU A 172 6.43 11.97 7.13
CA LEU A 172 6.48 10.62 7.70
C LEU A 172 7.87 10.29 8.27
N GLN A 173 8.95 10.71 7.60
CA GLN A 173 10.32 10.52 8.09
C GLN A 173 10.63 11.35 9.34
N GLU A 174 10.11 12.57 9.44
CA GLU A 174 10.27 13.44 10.61
C GLU A 174 9.52 12.88 11.83
N ALA A 175 8.30 12.38 11.63
CA ALA A 175 7.49 11.80 12.70
C ALA A 175 7.99 10.40 13.14
N HIS A 176 8.45 9.60 12.19
CA HIS A 176 8.87 8.20 12.42
C HIS A 176 10.19 7.90 11.68
N PRO A 177 11.33 8.40 12.18
CA PRO A 177 12.64 8.19 11.55
C PRO A 177 13.14 6.74 11.63
N ASP A 178 12.42 5.88 12.31
CA ASP A 178 12.76 4.50 12.67
C ASP A 178 12.00 3.43 11.86
N ILE A 179 11.16 3.85 10.88
CA ILE A 179 10.49 2.94 9.94
C ILE A 179 11.13 3.00 8.54
N GLU A 180 10.80 2.05 7.69
CA GLU A 180 11.17 2.08 6.27
C GLU A 180 10.00 2.51 5.39
N ILE A 181 10.29 3.26 4.33
CA ILE A 181 9.29 3.77 3.39
C ILE A 181 9.66 3.32 1.97
N TYR A 182 8.72 2.68 1.28
CA TYR A 182 8.87 2.20 -0.09
C TYR A 182 7.76 2.77 -0.96
N THR A 183 8.13 3.28 -2.13
CA THR A 183 7.18 3.77 -3.14
C THR A 183 7.55 3.27 -4.53
N ALA A 184 6.57 3.09 -5.40
CA ALA A 184 6.84 2.80 -6.81
C ALA A 184 7.21 4.05 -7.61
N ALA A 185 6.77 5.24 -7.15
CA ALA A 185 7.22 6.52 -7.70
C ALA A 185 7.20 7.63 -6.67
N LEU A 186 8.22 8.49 -6.72
CA LEU A 186 8.22 9.78 -6.05
C LEU A 186 7.85 10.84 -7.09
N ASP A 187 6.70 11.48 -6.90
CA ASP A 187 6.17 12.51 -7.78
C ASP A 187 6.69 13.91 -7.40
N GLU A 188 6.29 14.95 -8.15
CA GLU A 188 6.92 16.27 -8.06
C GLU A 188 6.58 17.01 -6.76
N LYS A 189 5.29 17.06 -6.40
CA LYS A 189 4.77 17.86 -5.28
C LYS A 189 3.30 17.58 -5.00
N LEU A 190 2.77 18.24 -3.98
CA LEU A 190 1.33 18.42 -3.77
C LEU A 190 0.83 19.70 -4.46
N ASN A 191 -0.39 19.68 -5.01
CA ASN A 191 -1.08 20.88 -5.42
C ASN A 191 -1.78 21.57 -4.21
N GLU A 192 -2.44 22.72 -4.46
CA GLU A 192 -3.18 23.50 -3.45
C GLU A 192 -4.32 22.75 -2.76
N HIS A 193 -4.83 21.69 -3.39
CA HIS A 193 -5.88 20.81 -2.84
C HIS A 193 -5.32 19.55 -2.16
N GLY A 194 -4.00 19.42 -2.05
CA GLY A 194 -3.33 18.27 -1.44
C GLY A 194 -3.28 17.01 -2.30
N TYR A 195 -3.52 17.12 -3.62
CA TYR A 195 -3.31 16.01 -4.55
C TYR A 195 -1.87 15.94 -5.02
N ILE A 196 -1.37 14.72 -5.17
CA ILE A 196 -0.04 14.45 -5.74
C ILE A 196 -0.04 14.84 -7.22
N VAL A 197 1.03 15.48 -7.68
CA VAL A 197 1.23 15.92 -9.07
C VAL A 197 2.50 15.30 -9.63
N PRO A 198 2.44 14.59 -10.77
CA PRO A 198 1.27 14.30 -11.62
C PRO A 198 0.26 13.35 -11.01
N GLY A 199 0.64 12.49 -10.05
CA GLY A 199 -0.24 11.63 -9.27
C GLY A 199 -0.99 10.57 -10.09
N LEU A 200 -2.11 10.14 -9.53
CA LEU A 200 -3.06 9.20 -10.14
C LEU A 200 -4.53 9.53 -9.79
N GLY A 201 -4.77 10.76 -9.32
CA GLY A 201 -6.09 11.18 -8.83
C GLY A 201 -6.38 10.66 -7.42
N ASP A 202 -7.67 10.52 -7.07
CA ASP A 202 -8.09 9.90 -5.81
C ASP A 202 -8.14 8.38 -5.96
N ALA A 203 -7.25 7.67 -5.27
CA ALA A 203 -7.16 6.22 -5.37
C ALA A 203 -8.42 5.52 -4.82
N GLY A 204 -9.03 6.05 -3.77
CA GLY A 204 -10.25 5.50 -3.21
C GLY A 204 -11.43 5.60 -4.18
N ASP A 205 -11.63 6.78 -4.75
CA ASP A 205 -12.70 6.99 -5.74
C ASP A 205 -12.49 6.12 -6.98
N ARG A 206 -11.25 5.97 -7.46
CA ARG A 206 -10.92 5.13 -8.62
C ARG A 206 -11.07 3.63 -8.34
N LEU A 207 -10.68 3.16 -7.13
CA LEU A 207 -10.83 1.78 -6.70
C LEU A 207 -12.30 1.37 -6.53
N PHE A 208 -13.12 2.27 -5.95
CA PHE A 208 -14.48 1.93 -5.54
C PHE A 208 -15.57 2.51 -6.45
N GLY A 209 -15.19 3.37 -7.41
CA GLY A 209 -16.16 4.01 -8.32
C GLY A 209 -17.12 4.94 -7.58
N THR A 210 -16.69 5.59 -6.50
CA THR A 210 -17.54 6.41 -5.62
C THR A 210 -17.79 7.81 -6.15
N LYS A 211 -16.94 8.31 -7.05
CA LYS A 211 -17.24 9.47 -7.89
C LYS A 211 -17.33 9.04 -9.34
N SER A 212 -18.41 9.41 -10.03
CA SER A 212 -18.52 9.20 -11.45
C SER A 212 -17.39 9.97 -12.14
N VAL A 213 -16.51 9.23 -12.85
CA VAL A 213 -15.74 9.83 -13.92
C VAL A 213 -16.79 10.31 -14.90
N SER A 214 -16.86 11.61 -15.17
CA SER A 214 -17.75 12.19 -16.14
C SER A 214 -17.43 11.59 -17.52
N TYR A 215 -18.09 10.49 -17.86
CA TYR A 215 -18.07 9.93 -19.21
C TYR A 215 -18.93 10.83 -20.09
N THR A 216 -18.37 11.90 -20.59
CA THR A 216 -19.04 12.78 -21.54
C THR A 216 -19.22 12.15 -22.94
N HIS A 217 -18.98 10.86 -23.12
CA HIS A 217 -19.11 10.17 -24.41
C HIS A 217 -19.63 8.74 -24.28
N LEU A 218 -20.86 8.57 -23.74
CA LEU A 218 -21.70 7.42 -24.06
C LEU A 218 -23.09 7.91 -24.44
N THR A 219 -23.16 8.70 -25.51
CA THR A 219 -24.35 8.73 -26.32
C THR A 219 -24.33 7.49 -27.21
N LEU A 220 -25.04 6.43 -26.77
CA LEU A 220 -25.44 5.40 -27.73
C LEU A 220 -26.20 6.08 -28.87
N PRO A 221 -25.86 5.83 -30.12
CA PRO A 221 -26.69 6.31 -31.22
C PRO A 221 -28.06 5.66 -31.07
N THR A 222 -29.07 6.46 -30.83
CA THR A 222 -30.46 6.01 -30.87
C THR A 222 -30.73 5.60 -32.32
N ILE A 223 -30.75 4.30 -32.56
CA ILE A 223 -31.26 3.78 -33.85
C ILE A 223 -32.75 3.99 -33.78
N LEU A 224 -33.21 5.03 -34.46
CA LEU A 224 -34.61 5.19 -34.84
C LEU A 224 -34.93 4.07 -35.83
N LEU A 225 -35.64 3.03 -35.38
CA LEU A 225 -36.34 2.10 -36.23
C LEU A 225 -37.61 2.82 -36.72
N VAL A 226 -37.63 3.14 -38.01
CA VAL A 226 -38.82 3.46 -38.77
C VAL A 226 -39.37 2.18 -39.36
#